data_2aeef988d0813f796aa94faeaa374bb4
#
_entry.id   2aeef988d0813f796aa94faeaa374bb4
#
_cell.length_a   1.000
_cell.length_b   1.000
_cell.length_c   1.000
_cell.angle_alpha   90.00
_cell.angle_beta   90.00
_cell.angle_gamma   90.00
#
_symmetry.space_group_name_H-M   'P 1'
#
loop_
_entity.id
_entity.type
_entity.pdbx_description
1 polymer ?
#
loop_
_entity_poly.entity_id
_entity_poly.type
_entity_poly.pdbx_seq_one_letter_code
_entity_poly.pdbx_strand_id
1 'polypeptide(L)'
;GTEYEEANGVASRIKTLKNQGVSLDDIAILYRTNAQSRVLEEKLLYENLPYKIYGGQNFYGRKEIMDLVSYLKVLANPIDDQAIKRIINVPKRGIGATTVDKLDMYAQSNGYNLYDALLDIEEVPGMTRNVEKIRKFTDMMEGFKARLVHGEFISEVFDAIMDESGYREALEAEATDEARTRLDNLEELKNKIVTYEESAEMPTLTGLL
;
A
#
# COMPACT_ATOMS: atom_id res chain seq x y z
N GLY A 1 -21.17 -8.80 -18.44
CA GLY A 1 -21.57 -7.92 -17.36
C GLY A 1 -20.36 -7.35 -16.66
N THR A 2 -20.46 -6.16 -16.12
CA THR A 2 -19.39 -5.54 -15.35
C THR A 2 -19.43 -6.06 -13.91
N GLU A 3 -18.32 -6.00 -13.17
CA GLU A 3 -18.28 -6.37 -11.74
C GLU A 3 -19.30 -5.57 -10.91
N TYR A 4 -19.57 -4.33 -11.32
CA TYR A 4 -20.61 -3.48 -10.71
C TYR A 4 -22.03 -3.99 -10.95
N GLU A 5 -22.33 -4.51 -12.14
CA GLU A 5 -23.63 -5.13 -12.44
C GLU A 5 -23.86 -6.41 -11.62
N GLU A 6 -22.78 -7.22 -11.46
CA GLU A 6 -22.81 -8.38 -10.57
C GLU A 6 -23.07 -7.99 -9.11
N ALA A 7 -22.34 -7.01 -8.59
CA ALA A 7 -22.52 -6.54 -7.22
C ALA A 7 -23.93 -5.97 -6.97
N ASN A 8 -24.49 -5.25 -7.94
CA ASN A 8 -25.87 -4.77 -7.89
C ASN A 8 -26.87 -5.92 -7.86
N GLY A 9 -26.66 -6.94 -8.70
CA GLY A 9 -27.50 -8.15 -8.73
C GLY A 9 -27.47 -8.90 -7.40
N VAL A 10 -26.27 -9.08 -6.83
CA VAL A 10 -26.08 -9.74 -5.52
C VAL A 10 -26.78 -8.95 -4.40
N ALA A 11 -26.58 -7.65 -4.30
CA ALA A 11 -27.21 -6.82 -3.28
C ALA A 11 -28.76 -6.86 -3.38
N SER A 12 -29.29 -6.79 -4.60
CA SER A 12 -30.73 -6.91 -4.85
C SER A 12 -31.26 -8.28 -4.42
N ARG A 13 -30.53 -9.36 -4.70
CA ARG A 13 -30.91 -10.72 -4.29
C ARG A 13 -30.93 -10.87 -2.77
N ILE A 14 -29.92 -10.32 -2.08
CA ILE A 14 -29.88 -10.32 -0.61
C ILE A 14 -31.09 -9.59 -0.01
N LYS A 15 -31.45 -8.41 -0.55
CA LYS A 15 -32.65 -7.67 -0.09
C LYS A 15 -33.92 -8.51 -0.29
N THR A 16 -34.04 -9.17 -1.43
CA THR A 16 -35.19 -10.04 -1.70
C THR A 16 -35.28 -11.19 -0.68
N LEU A 17 -34.17 -11.87 -0.41
CA LEU A 17 -34.11 -12.94 0.58
C LEU A 17 -34.43 -12.44 1.99
N LYS A 18 -33.91 -11.30 2.38
CA LYS A 18 -34.20 -10.66 3.67
C LYS A 18 -35.71 -10.35 3.80
N ASN A 19 -36.33 -9.83 2.75
CA ASN A 19 -37.78 -9.58 2.73
C ASN A 19 -38.63 -10.86 2.79
N GLN A 20 -38.07 -11.98 2.39
CA GLN A 20 -38.69 -13.31 2.51
C GLN A 20 -38.44 -13.95 3.89
N GLY A 21 -37.78 -13.25 4.81
CA GLY A 21 -37.53 -13.71 6.18
C GLY A 21 -36.24 -14.52 6.35
N VAL A 22 -35.36 -14.56 5.35
CA VAL A 22 -34.04 -15.20 5.49
C VAL A 22 -33.12 -14.26 6.31
N SER A 23 -32.46 -14.82 7.33
CA SER A 23 -31.48 -14.08 8.12
C SER A 23 -30.24 -13.77 7.28
N LEU A 24 -29.66 -12.58 7.49
CA LEU A 24 -28.39 -12.23 6.84
C LEU A 24 -27.26 -13.17 7.24
N ASP A 25 -27.31 -13.75 8.44
CA ASP A 25 -26.31 -14.71 8.93
C ASP A 25 -26.35 -16.05 8.16
N ASP A 26 -27.44 -16.33 7.46
CA ASP A 26 -27.62 -17.52 6.63
C ASP A 26 -27.26 -17.30 5.15
N ILE A 27 -26.75 -16.11 4.81
CA ILE A 27 -26.38 -15.75 3.43
C ILE A 27 -24.86 -15.67 3.32
N ALA A 28 -24.29 -16.41 2.36
CA ALA A 28 -22.87 -16.34 2.03
C ALA A 28 -22.69 -15.93 0.56
N ILE A 29 -21.72 -15.06 0.31
CA ILE A 29 -21.31 -14.68 -1.02
C ILE A 29 -19.93 -15.30 -1.29
N LEU A 30 -19.84 -16.11 -2.33
CA LEU A 30 -18.58 -16.70 -2.78
C LEU A 30 -18.06 -15.95 -3.99
N TYR A 31 -16.78 -15.58 -3.97
CA TYR A 31 -16.10 -14.88 -5.06
C TYR A 31 -14.72 -15.49 -5.32
N ARG A 32 -14.19 -15.26 -6.52
CA ARG A 32 -12.91 -15.85 -6.96
C ARG A 32 -11.72 -14.93 -6.75
N THR A 33 -11.92 -13.61 -6.89
CA THR A 33 -10.84 -12.63 -6.88
C THR A 33 -11.06 -11.54 -5.85
N ASN A 34 -9.97 -10.96 -5.39
CA ASN A 34 -10.01 -9.85 -4.43
C ASN A 34 -10.66 -8.59 -5.01
N ALA A 35 -10.56 -8.35 -6.32
CA ALA A 35 -11.24 -7.24 -6.99
C ALA A 35 -12.76 -7.36 -6.84
N GLN A 36 -13.32 -8.56 -7.06
CA GLN A 36 -14.75 -8.83 -6.87
C GLN A 36 -15.20 -8.57 -5.42
N SER A 37 -14.40 -8.98 -4.42
CA SER A 37 -14.76 -8.77 -3.01
C SER A 37 -14.95 -7.30 -2.70
N ARG A 38 -14.13 -6.43 -3.27
CA ARG A 38 -14.16 -5.01 -2.98
C ARG A 38 -15.39 -4.32 -3.56
N VAL A 39 -15.74 -4.59 -4.80
CA VAL A 39 -16.96 -4.05 -5.42
C VAL A 39 -18.20 -4.52 -4.66
N LEU A 40 -18.20 -5.77 -4.19
CA LEU A 40 -19.24 -6.29 -3.32
C LEU A 40 -19.30 -5.56 -1.98
N GLU A 41 -18.17 -5.33 -1.31
CA GLU A 41 -18.10 -4.61 -0.04
C GLU A 41 -18.64 -3.18 -0.17
N GLU A 42 -18.19 -2.44 -1.19
CA GLU A 42 -18.67 -1.08 -1.46
C GLU A 42 -20.18 -1.05 -1.66
N LYS A 43 -20.71 -2.01 -2.45
CA LYS A 43 -22.13 -2.09 -2.70
C LYS A 43 -22.94 -2.45 -1.45
N LEU A 44 -22.45 -3.39 -0.64
CA LEU A 44 -23.11 -3.78 0.61
C LEU A 44 -23.12 -2.63 1.62
N LEU A 45 -22.02 -1.86 1.72
CA LEU A 45 -21.96 -0.66 2.55
C LEU A 45 -22.94 0.41 2.07
N TYR A 46 -22.97 0.69 0.77
CA TYR A 46 -23.91 1.65 0.18
C TYR A 46 -25.36 1.29 0.49
N GLU A 47 -25.69 0.01 0.46
CA GLU A 47 -27.04 -0.52 0.73
C GLU A 47 -27.34 -0.74 2.23
N ASN A 48 -26.40 -0.37 3.13
CA ASN A 48 -26.49 -0.59 4.58
C ASN A 48 -26.74 -2.06 4.95
N LEU A 49 -26.15 -2.98 4.21
CA LEU A 49 -26.18 -4.41 4.49
C LEU A 49 -24.94 -4.81 5.28
N PRO A 50 -25.05 -5.21 6.55
CA PRO A 50 -23.91 -5.65 7.34
C PRO A 50 -23.33 -6.94 6.78
N TYR A 51 -22.00 -7.03 6.78
CA TYR A 51 -21.28 -8.22 6.29
C TYR A 51 -20.02 -8.49 7.10
N LYS A 52 -19.49 -9.71 6.98
CA LYS A 52 -18.17 -10.11 7.47
C LYS A 52 -17.43 -10.82 6.36
N ILE A 53 -16.10 -10.61 6.30
CA ILE A 53 -15.24 -11.33 5.37
C ILE A 53 -14.60 -12.49 6.11
N TYR A 54 -14.76 -13.71 5.57
CA TYR A 54 -14.13 -14.91 6.07
C TYR A 54 -13.02 -15.35 5.11
N GLY A 55 -11.83 -15.60 5.64
CA GLY A 55 -10.70 -16.12 4.87
C GLY A 55 -10.03 -15.13 3.90
N GLY A 56 -10.47 -13.89 3.86
CA GLY A 56 -9.86 -12.81 3.07
C GLY A 56 -9.18 -11.76 3.95
N GLN A 57 -8.08 -11.23 3.49
CA GLN A 57 -7.54 -9.98 4.06
C GLN A 57 -8.39 -8.83 3.53
N ASN A 58 -8.70 -7.84 4.39
CA ASN A 58 -9.32 -6.61 3.93
C ASN A 58 -8.38 -5.89 2.93
N PHE A 59 -8.90 -4.98 2.11
CA PHE A 59 -8.13 -4.28 1.09
C PHE A 59 -6.83 -3.68 1.63
N TYR A 60 -6.88 -2.97 2.75
CA TYR A 60 -5.72 -2.34 3.38
C TYR A 60 -4.79 -3.33 4.10
N GLY A 61 -5.24 -4.54 4.35
CA GLY A 61 -4.44 -5.64 4.91
C GLY A 61 -3.70 -6.46 3.85
N ARG A 62 -3.90 -6.20 2.56
CA ARG A 62 -3.19 -6.88 1.48
C ARG A 62 -1.74 -6.42 1.43
N LYS A 63 -0.85 -7.38 1.16
CA LYS A 63 0.60 -7.15 1.20
C LYS A 63 1.02 -5.97 0.33
N GLU A 64 0.62 -5.96 -0.93
CA GLU A 64 0.95 -4.92 -1.91
C GLU A 64 0.44 -3.55 -1.49
N ILE A 65 -0.75 -3.48 -0.91
CA ILE A 65 -1.33 -2.24 -0.40
C ILE A 65 -0.54 -1.74 0.81
N MET A 66 -0.24 -2.62 1.77
CA MET A 66 0.57 -2.25 2.93
C MET A 66 1.97 -1.81 2.53
N ASP A 67 2.56 -2.44 1.50
CA ASP A 67 3.89 -2.06 1.01
C ASP A 67 3.87 -0.63 0.45
N LEU A 68 2.95 -0.31 -0.47
CA LEU A 68 2.88 1.02 -1.09
C LEU A 68 2.41 2.10 -0.11
N VAL A 69 1.47 1.80 0.76
CA VAL A 69 1.08 2.70 1.86
C VAL A 69 2.27 3.00 2.77
N SER A 70 3.16 2.01 3.01
CA SER A 70 4.36 2.24 3.83
C SER A 70 5.36 3.19 3.14
N TYR A 71 5.51 3.15 1.81
CA TYR A 71 6.26 4.17 1.09
C TYR A 71 5.69 5.58 1.34
N LEU A 72 4.38 5.72 1.20
CA LEU A 72 3.72 7.01 1.45
C LEU A 72 3.87 7.46 2.91
N LYS A 73 3.78 6.53 3.86
CA LYS A 73 3.99 6.83 5.30
C LYS A 73 5.38 7.38 5.58
N VAL A 74 6.42 6.79 5.00
CA VAL A 74 7.79 7.30 5.17
C VAL A 74 7.95 8.70 4.60
N LEU A 75 7.31 9.00 3.46
CA LEU A 75 7.31 10.35 2.89
C LEU A 75 6.56 11.36 3.76
N ALA A 76 5.45 10.95 4.38
CA ALA A 76 4.68 11.80 5.29
C ALA A 76 5.39 11.97 6.65
N ASN A 77 6.01 10.90 7.14
CA ASN A 77 6.63 10.85 8.46
C ASN A 77 7.88 9.96 8.46
N PRO A 78 9.09 10.52 8.25
CA PRO A 78 10.32 9.75 8.16
C PRO A 78 10.77 9.13 9.51
N ILE A 79 10.11 9.43 10.62
CA ILE A 79 10.38 8.77 11.91
C ILE A 79 9.58 7.49 12.12
N ASP A 80 8.76 7.07 11.16
CA ASP A 80 8.05 5.79 11.20
C ASP A 80 9.00 4.63 10.83
N ASP A 81 9.76 4.17 11.82
CA ASP A 81 10.74 3.10 11.65
C ASP A 81 10.11 1.79 11.17
N GLN A 82 8.86 1.51 11.52
CA GLN A 82 8.16 0.31 11.06
C GLN A 82 7.87 0.36 9.55
N ALA A 83 7.44 1.51 9.07
CA ALA A 83 7.23 1.71 7.64
C ALA A 83 8.54 1.59 6.86
N ILE A 84 9.63 2.16 7.38
CA ILE A 84 10.97 2.04 6.77
C ILE A 84 11.41 0.58 6.71
N LYS A 85 11.34 -0.15 7.81
CA LYS A 85 11.72 -1.57 7.88
C LYS A 85 10.92 -2.42 6.90
N ARG A 86 9.67 -2.04 6.65
CA ARG A 86 8.84 -2.74 5.69
C ARG A 86 9.31 -2.58 4.25
N ILE A 87 9.71 -1.37 3.84
CA ILE A 87 9.97 -1.05 2.42
C ILE A 87 11.44 -1.11 2.01
N ILE A 88 12.38 -1.01 2.95
CA ILE A 88 13.80 -0.84 2.64
C ILE A 88 14.37 -1.95 1.71
N ASN A 89 13.83 -3.15 1.79
CA ASN A 89 14.19 -4.28 0.94
C ASN A 89 12.99 -4.85 0.15
N VAL A 90 12.01 -4.03 -0.14
CA VAL A 90 10.82 -4.39 -0.93
C VAL A 90 10.58 -3.35 -2.03
N PRO A 91 10.84 -3.71 -3.30
CA PRO A 91 11.45 -4.93 -3.83
C PRO A 91 12.86 -5.20 -3.29
N LYS A 92 13.35 -6.43 -3.48
CA LYS A 92 14.68 -6.83 -3.00
C LYS A 92 15.78 -5.90 -3.54
N ARG A 93 16.56 -5.32 -2.62
CA ARG A 93 17.70 -4.42 -2.92
C ARG A 93 19.02 -4.95 -2.38
N GLY A 94 19.02 -6.16 -1.80
CA GLY A 94 20.20 -6.71 -1.14
C GLY A 94 20.48 -6.08 0.23
N ILE A 95 19.49 -5.43 0.85
CA ILE A 95 19.56 -4.89 2.21
C ILE A 95 18.85 -5.87 3.13
N GLY A 96 19.63 -6.80 3.73
CA GLY A 96 19.08 -7.85 4.56
C GLY A 96 18.65 -7.37 5.95
N ALA A 97 17.87 -8.21 6.64
CA ALA A 97 17.37 -7.94 7.97
C ALA A 97 18.49 -7.65 8.98
N THR A 98 19.58 -8.40 8.94
CA THR A 98 20.73 -8.19 9.82
C THR A 98 21.36 -6.80 9.65
N THR A 99 21.43 -6.30 8.42
CA THR A 99 21.91 -4.93 8.15
C THR A 99 20.95 -3.90 8.75
N VAL A 100 19.65 -4.09 8.57
CA VAL A 100 18.63 -3.20 9.13
C VAL A 100 18.67 -3.19 10.65
N ASP A 101 18.81 -4.36 11.29
CA ASP A 101 18.93 -4.47 12.74
C ASP A 101 20.14 -3.72 13.28
N LYS A 102 21.30 -3.82 12.61
CA LYS A 102 22.51 -3.08 12.99
C LYS A 102 22.33 -1.57 12.86
N LEU A 103 21.66 -1.12 11.80
CA LEU A 103 21.35 0.30 11.60
C LEU A 103 20.38 0.82 12.67
N ASP A 104 19.38 0.04 13.00
CA ASP A 104 18.41 0.37 14.05
C ASP A 104 19.10 0.49 15.43
N MET A 105 19.97 -0.45 15.75
CA MET A 105 20.78 -0.40 16.98
C MET A 105 21.69 0.82 17.04
N TYR A 106 22.35 1.15 15.93
CA TYR A 106 23.18 2.34 15.82
C TYR A 106 22.35 3.62 16.01
N ALA A 107 21.20 3.72 15.36
CA ALA A 107 20.30 4.86 15.49
C ALA A 107 19.86 5.02 16.96
N GLN A 108 19.38 3.99 17.60
CA GLN A 108 18.94 4.02 19.01
C GLN A 108 20.09 4.43 19.95
N SER A 109 21.29 3.90 19.74
CA SER A 109 22.46 4.20 20.59
C SER A 109 22.92 5.66 20.47
N ASN A 110 22.63 6.32 19.36
CA ASN A 110 23.03 7.69 19.08
C ASN A 110 21.87 8.69 19.19
N GLY A 111 20.68 8.26 19.59
CA GLY A 111 19.50 9.12 19.71
C GLY A 111 18.93 9.56 18.36
N TYR A 112 19.17 8.78 17.30
CA TYR A 112 18.63 9.00 15.97
C TYR A 112 17.40 8.12 15.72
N ASN A 113 16.56 8.50 14.75
CA ASN A 113 15.63 7.58 14.14
C ASN A 113 16.35 6.78 13.03
N LEU A 114 15.72 5.70 12.57
CA LEU A 114 16.32 4.81 11.57
C LEU A 114 16.62 5.56 10.26
N TYR A 115 15.74 6.45 9.82
CA TYR A 115 15.93 7.19 8.57
C TYR A 115 17.15 8.11 8.62
N ASP A 116 17.40 8.78 9.75
CA ASP A 116 18.60 9.59 9.96
C ASP A 116 19.87 8.74 9.85
N ALA A 117 19.88 7.53 10.42
CA ALA A 117 20.99 6.61 10.28
C ALA A 117 21.21 6.17 8.83
N LEU A 118 20.14 5.99 8.04
CA LEU A 118 20.25 5.70 6.61
C LEU A 118 20.83 6.86 5.82
N LEU A 119 20.45 8.10 6.13
CA LEU A 119 21.01 9.29 5.50
C LEU A 119 22.50 9.45 5.81
N ASP A 120 22.92 9.12 7.02
CA ASP A 120 24.29 9.20 7.50
C ASP A 120 25.07 7.86 7.36
N ILE A 121 24.67 7.04 6.41
CA ILE A 121 25.18 5.66 6.26
C ILE A 121 26.72 5.56 6.22
N GLU A 122 27.41 6.56 5.69
CA GLU A 122 28.86 6.61 5.60
C GLU A 122 29.54 6.68 6.98
N GLU A 123 28.85 7.26 7.95
CA GLU A 123 29.32 7.41 9.33
C GLU A 123 29.02 6.17 10.19
N VAL A 124 28.19 5.25 9.68
CA VAL A 124 27.80 4.05 10.43
C VAL A 124 28.89 2.99 10.36
N PRO A 125 29.48 2.57 11.48
CA PRO A 125 30.55 1.57 11.49
C PRO A 125 30.10 0.22 10.92
N GLY A 126 30.96 -0.40 10.10
CA GLY A 126 30.72 -1.75 9.57
C GLY A 126 29.73 -1.84 8.41
N MET A 127 29.32 -0.68 7.84
CA MET A 127 28.35 -0.64 6.74
C MET A 127 28.95 -0.44 5.35
N THR A 128 30.26 -0.48 5.18
CA THR A 128 30.98 -0.17 3.92
C THR A 128 30.40 -0.91 2.70
N ARG A 129 30.02 -2.18 2.85
CA ARG A 129 29.46 -3.00 1.77
C ARG A 129 28.01 -2.59 1.40
N ASN A 130 27.33 -1.87 2.26
CA ASN A 130 25.92 -1.53 2.12
C ASN A 130 25.70 -0.05 1.76
N VAL A 131 26.76 0.77 1.82
CA VAL A 131 26.67 2.22 1.60
C VAL A 131 25.99 2.54 0.27
N GLU A 132 26.42 1.95 -0.84
CA GLU A 132 25.85 2.21 -2.15
C GLU A 132 24.37 1.82 -2.26
N LYS A 133 24.00 0.65 -1.74
CA LYS A 133 22.62 0.16 -1.78
C LYS A 133 21.68 1.03 -0.96
N ILE A 134 22.11 1.44 0.23
CA ILE A 134 21.34 2.29 1.14
C ILE A 134 21.25 3.69 0.57
N ARG A 135 22.32 4.23 0.00
CA ARG A 135 22.28 5.53 -0.64
C ARG A 135 21.35 5.57 -1.84
N LYS A 136 21.33 4.54 -2.67
CA LYS A 136 20.32 4.42 -3.75
C LYS A 136 18.89 4.48 -3.21
N PHE A 137 18.63 3.81 -2.11
CA PHE A 137 17.32 3.83 -1.47
C PHE A 137 16.97 5.22 -0.93
N THR A 138 17.87 5.85 -0.18
CA THR A 138 17.63 7.19 0.39
C THR A 138 17.51 8.26 -0.70
N ASP A 139 18.36 8.22 -1.73
CA ASP A 139 18.27 9.16 -2.86
C ASP A 139 16.93 9.05 -3.58
N MET A 140 16.44 7.83 -3.78
CA MET A 140 15.12 7.58 -4.35
C MET A 140 14.02 8.19 -3.47
N MET A 141 14.05 7.94 -2.16
CA MET A 141 13.05 8.48 -1.23
C MET A 141 13.09 10.01 -1.14
N GLU A 142 14.28 10.61 -1.09
CA GLU A 142 14.46 12.06 -1.12
C GLU A 142 13.98 12.67 -2.46
N GLY A 143 14.14 11.93 -3.55
CA GLY A 143 13.60 12.31 -4.86
C GLY A 143 12.08 12.40 -4.85
N PHE A 144 11.39 11.41 -4.31
CA PHE A 144 9.92 11.44 -4.16
C PHE A 144 9.46 12.59 -3.26
N LYS A 145 10.16 12.79 -2.15
CA LYS A 145 9.88 13.90 -1.23
C LYS A 145 10.02 15.26 -1.91
N ALA A 146 11.07 15.44 -2.70
CA ALA A 146 11.29 16.67 -3.46
C ALA A 146 10.15 16.93 -4.45
N ARG A 147 9.64 15.92 -5.14
CA ARG A 147 8.49 16.03 -6.07
C ARG A 147 7.24 16.53 -5.34
N LEU A 148 6.93 15.97 -4.17
CA LEU A 148 5.81 16.45 -3.33
C LEU A 148 5.99 17.90 -2.89
N VAL A 149 7.20 18.29 -2.47
CA VAL A 149 7.53 19.66 -2.07
C VAL A 149 7.38 20.65 -3.23
N HIS A 150 7.69 20.21 -4.45
CA HIS A 150 7.50 21.02 -5.67
C HIS A 150 6.04 21.04 -6.18
N GLY A 151 5.12 20.38 -5.50
CA GLY A 151 3.69 20.46 -5.77
C GLY A 151 3.18 19.45 -6.79
N GLU A 152 3.92 18.37 -7.07
CA GLU A 152 3.37 17.26 -7.85
C GLU A 152 2.21 16.60 -7.09
N PHE A 153 1.24 16.08 -7.83
CA PHE A 153 0.14 15.35 -7.25
C PHE A 153 0.60 14.06 -6.55
N ILE A 154 -0.05 13.70 -5.45
CA ILE A 154 0.28 12.46 -4.70
C ILE A 154 0.13 11.24 -5.61
N SER A 155 -0.87 11.23 -6.48
CA SER A 155 -1.10 10.17 -7.46
C SER A 155 0.04 10.03 -8.49
N GLU A 156 0.66 11.13 -8.91
CA GLU A 156 1.84 11.11 -9.79
C GLU A 156 3.08 10.59 -9.05
N VAL A 157 3.26 11.00 -7.80
CA VAL A 157 4.34 10.48 -6.95
C VAL A 157 4.13 9.00 -6.64
N PHE A 158 2.88 8.56 -6.46
CA PHE A 158 2.55 7.14 -6.30
C PHE A 158 2.97 6.31 -7.53
N ASP A 159 2.69 6.78 -8.74
CA ASP A 159 3.17 6.14 -9.97
C ASP A 159 4.71 6.08 -10.01
N ALA A 160 5.36 7.18 -9.68
CA ALA A 160 6.82 7.23 -9.61
C ALA A 160 7.37 6.21 -8.59
N ILE A 161 6.74 6.05 -7.43
CA ILE A 161 7.12 5.02 -6.45
C ILE A 161 6.99 3.63 -7.08
N MET A 162 5.87 3.33 -7.74
CA MET A 162 5.64 2.05 -8.40
C MET A 162 6.74 1.70 -9.41
N ASP A 163 7.15 2.67 -10.21
CA ASP A 163 8.10 2.48 -11.30
C ASP A 163 9.55 2.54 -10.84
N GLU A 164 9.95 3.60 -10.14
CA GLU A 164 11.34 3.83 -9.73
C GLU A 164 11.80 2.89 -8.61
N SER A 165 10.90 2.42 -7.75
CA SER A 165 11.22 1.39 -6.76
C SER A 165 11.46 0.02 -7.37
N GLY A 166 10.98 -0.21 -8.61
CA GLY A 166 10.95 -1.52 -9.27
C GLY A 166 9.77 -2.40 -8.83
N TYR A 167 8.80 -1.87 -8.08
CA TYR A 167 7.68 -2.67 -7.56
C TYR A 167 6.79 -3.20 -8.68
N ARG A 168 6.46 -2.36 -9.66
CA ARG A 168 5.68 -2.74 -10.85
C ARG A 168 6.43 -3.80 -11.66
N GLU A 169 7.69 -3.56 -11.98
CA GLU A 169 8.54 -4.49 -12.73
C GLU A 169 8.64 -5.87 -12.05
N ALA A 170 8.79 -5.89 -10.72
CA ALA A 170 8.88 -7.14 -9.97
C ALA A 170 7.58 -7.96 -10.06
N LEU A 171 6.41 -7.32 -10.00
CA LEU A 171 5.11 -7.99 -10.15
C LEU A 171 4.88 -8.47 -11.60
N GLU A 172 5.21 -7.65 -12.59
CA GLU A 172 5.10 -8.02 -14.00
C GLU A 172 6.00 -9.21 -14.35
N ALA A 173 7.19 -9.28 -13.77
CA ALA A 173 8.13 -10.38 -13.95
C ALA A 173 7.64 -11.73 -13.37
N GLU A 174 6.76 -11.71 -12.37
CA GLU A 174 6.12 -12.93 -11.85
C GLU A 174 5.23 -13.62 -12.88
N ALA A 175 4.61 -12.85 -13.78
CA ALA A 175 3.74 -13.31 -14.87
C ALA A 175 2.61 -14.27 -14.44
N THR A 176 2.11 -14.13 -13.21
CA THR A 176 1.03 -14.93 -12.63
C THR A 176 -0.28 -14.16 -12.58
N ASP A 177 -1.41 -14.87 -12.49
CA ASP A 177 -2.71 -14.23 -12.29
C ASP A 177 -2.80 -13.54 -10.92
N GLU A 178 -2.09 -14.07 -9.92
CA GLU A 178 -1.99 -13.44 -8.60
C GLU A 178 -1.24 -12.10 -8.67
N ALA A 179 -0.14 -12.03 -9.41
CA ALA A 179 0.61 -10.79 -9.61
C ALA A 179 -0.23 -9.75 -10.37
N ARG A 180 -1.01 -10.16 -11.37
CA ARG A 180 -1.97 -9.27 -12.06
C ARG A 180 -3.02 -8.72 -11.09
N THR A 181 -3.59 -9.57 -10.25
CA THR A 181 -4.55 -9.13 -9.22
C THR A 181 -3.93 -8.11 -8.26
N ARG A 182 -2.65 -8.29 -7.88
CA ARG A 182 -1.94 -7.31 -7.05
C ARG A 182 -1.76 -5.97 -7.77
N LEU A 183 -1.42 -5.99 -9.06
CA LEU A 183 -1.34 -4.77 -9.87
C LEU A 183 -2.70 -4.06 -9.95
N ASP A 184 -3.79 -4.79 -10.18
CA ASP A 184 -5.15 -4.23 -10.19
C ASP A 184 -5.51 -3.59 -8.84
N ASN A 185 -5.13 -4.21 -7.72
CA ASN A 185 -5.31 -3.64 -6.40
C ASN A 185 -4.53 -2.33 -6.21
N LEU A 186 -3.35 -2.23 -6.79
CA LEU A 186 -2.53 -1.01 -6.71
C LEU A 186 -3.09 0.11 -7.59
N GLU A 187 -3.59 -0.20 -8.79
CA GLU A 187 -4.30 0.77 -9.63
C GLU A 187 -5.52 1.34 -8.90
N GLU A 188 -6.17 0.52 -8.13
CA GLU A 188 -7.28 0.98 -7.33
C GLU A 188 -6.88 1.84 -6.15
N LEU A 189 -5.78 1.52 -5.45
CA LEU A 189 -5.24 2.41 -4.43
C LEU A 189 -4.93 3.78 -5.06
N LYS A 190 -4.37 3.81 -6.27
CA LYS A 190 -4.16 5.03 -7.03
C LYS A 190 -5.47 5.78 -7.29
N ASN A 191 -6.51 5.09 -7.74
CA ASN A 191 -7.82 5.72 -7.97
C ASN A 191 -8.40 6.34 -6.68
N LYS A 192 -8.19 5.72 -5.53
CA LYS A 192 -8.57 6.30 -4.24
C LYS A 192 -7.78 7.57 -3.92
N ILE A 193 -6.49 7.59 -4.24
CA ILE A 193 -5.64 8.78 -4.08
C ILE A 193 -6.14 9.91 -4.99
N VAL A 194 -6.41 9.63 -6.25
CA VAL A 194 -6.97 10.62 -7.21
C VAL A 194 -8.30 11.18 -6.69
N THR A 195 -9.20 10.32 -6.26
CA THR A 195 -10.50 10.75 -5.68
C THR A 195 -10.31 11.66 -4.47
N TYR A 196 -9.34 11.34 -3.61
CA TYR A 196 -9.01 12.19 -2.48
C TYR A 196 -8.49 13.55 -2.94
N GLU A 197 -7.58 13.59 -3.90
CA GLU A 197 -7.01 14.84 -4.44
C GLU A 197 -8.08 15.73 -5.08
N GLU A 198 -9.04 15.14 -5.78
CA GLU A 198 -10.15 15.87 -6.41
C GLU A 198 -11.18 16.40 -5.40
N SER A 199 -11.35 15.71 -4.29
CA SER A 199 -12.39 16.05 -3.28
C SER A 199 -11.88 16.94 -2.15
N ALA A 200 -10.58 16.94 -1.88
CA ALA A 200 -9.98 17.72 -0.80
C ALA A 200 -9.68 19.14 -1.26
N GLU A 201 -10.06 20.12 -0.46
CA GLU A 201 -9.79 21.54 -0.74
C GLU A 201 -8.27 21.84 -0.75
N MET A 202 -7.51 21.16 0.12
CA MET A 202 -6.05 21.18 0.16
C MET A 202 -5.54 19.75 0.40
N PRO A 203 -5.32 18.96 -0.65
CA PRO A 203 -4.88 17.59 -0.47
C PRO A 203 -3.45 17.54 0.08
N THR A 204 -3.28 16.80 1.17
CA THR A 204 -1.99 16.54 1.80
C THR A 204 -1.78 15.04 1.98
N LEU A 205 -0.50 14.63 1.98
CA LEU A 205 -0.17 13.22 2.20
C LEU A 205 -0.62 12.75 3.60
N THR A 206 -0.47 13.60 4.61
CA THR A 206 -0.93 13.31 5.99
C THR A 206 -2.45 13.19 6.07
N GLY A 207 -3.20 13.96 5.29
CA GLY A 207 -4.65 13.88 5.25
C GLY A 207 -5.16 12.65 4.49
N LEU A 208 -4.37 12.10 3.57
CA LEU A 208 -4.68 10.86 2.86
C LEU A 208 -4.52 9.62 3.75
N LEU A 209 -3.52 9.60 4.62
CA LEU A 209 -3.10 8.45 5.46
C LEU A 209 -3.83 8.43 6.81
#